data_f50bd804292d347d2e128d19dee27027
#
_entry.id   f50bd804292d347d2e128d19dee27027
#
_cell.length_a   1.000
_cell.length_b   1.000
_cell.length_c   1.000
_cell.angle_alpha   90.00
_cell.angle_beta   90.00
_cell.angle_gamma   90.00
#
_symmetry.space_group_name_H-M   'P 1'
#
loop_
_entity.id
_entity.type
_entity.pdbx_description
1 polymer ?
#
loop_
_entity_poly.entity_id
_entity_poly.type
_entity_poly.pdbx_seq_one_letter_code
_entity_poly.pdbx_strand_id
1 'polypeptide(L)'
;MNPHEKQLQKEFPVKTTRIFFDHAKVSPLPRRVRDAVNTFTNDACENGTKNYKKWMEEVERVRGKFAWLINGDVDEVAFVKNTSEGISIVANGLDWNPGDNVVIPDIEFPANVYPWWNLKRFGVETRMVKSKDGRVVFDDLIEQTDKRTRIVSVSSVECNSGFKNDLNRIGAFCRENSILFCVDAIQSLGVLEMDVKRDNIDFLSADGHKWMLSVEGLGGFYISKNVLEKIYPVTVGWDSVVNAWDFMNYDFTFRPDAKRFEEGSFNTMSIYALGAALDLLQETGIDSIQSSVLSQGDYLMEGLQKRGIKILNSQVQKERSGIISYELKAEPQ
;
A
#
# COMPACT_ATOMS: atom_id res chain seq x y z
N MET A 1 16.36 27.02 9.93
CA MET A 1 15.74 26.29 8.81
C MET A 1 16.67 26.32 7.61
N ASN A 2 17.11 25.18 7.15
CA ASN A 2 17.99 25.10 5.99
C ASN A 2 17.20 25.35 4.67
N PRO A 3 17.88 25.60 3.51
CA PRO A 3 17.20 25.85 2.26
C PRO A 3 16.23 24.74 1.81
N HIS A 4 16.56 23.47 2.07
CA HIS A 4 15.71 22.31 1.76
C HIS A 4 14.42 22.32 2.59
N GLU A 5 14.51 22.57 3.90
CA GLU A 5 13.32 22.71 4.75
C GLU A 5 12.39 23.84 4.29
N LYS A 6 12.96 24.98 3.85
CA LYS A 6 12.16 26.08 3.30
C LYS A 6 11.45 25.69 2.01
N GLN A 7 12.09 24.87 1.18
CA GLN A 7 11.48 24.37 -0.06
C GLN A 7 10.35 23.40 0.25
N LEU A 8 10.56 22.43 1.16
CA LEU A 8 9.51 21.50 1.60
C LEU A 8 8.30 22.21 2.21
N GLN A 9 8.50 23.32 2.94
CA GLN A 9 7.36 24.09 3.45
C GLN A 9 6.49 24.69 2.36
N LYS A 10 7.06 25.04 1.21
CA LYS A 10 6.30 25.59 0.07
C LYS A 10 5.45 24.52 -0.62
N GLU A 11 5.81 23.25 -0.50
CA GLU A 11 5.03 22.15 -1.08
C GLU A 11 3.66 21.97 -0.42
N PHE A 12 3.51 22.33 0.86
CA PHE A 12 2.30 22.08 1.64
C PHE A 12 1.60 23.39 2.09
N PRO A 13 0.77 24.01 1.24
CA PRO A 13 0.06 25.26 1.57
C PRO A 13 -0.85 25.15 2.80
N VAL A 14 -1.37 23.98 3.09
CA VAL A 14 -2.22 23.71 4.28
C VAL A 14 -1.56 24.16 5.58
N LYS A 15 -0.23 24.09 5.66
CA LYS A 15 0.55 24.52 6.84
C LYS A 15 0.44 26.01 7.16
N THR A 16 0.01 26.84 6.21
CA THR A 16 -0.16 28.28 6.45
C THR A 16 -1.43 28.60 7.24
N THR A 17 -2.38 27.68 7.26
CA THR A 17 -3.71 27.89 7.85
C THR A 17 -4.08 26.88 8.92
N ARG A 18 -3.41 25.72 8.94
CA ARG A 18 -3.76 24.59 9.82
C ARG A 18 -2.51 23.85 10.29
N ILE A 19 -2.62 23.26 11.48
CA ILE A 19 -1.74 22.18 11.92
C ILE A 19 -2.42 20.88 11.48
N PHE A 20 -1.80 20.14 10.56
CA PHE A 20 -2.40 18.96 9.96
C PHE A 20 -1.75 17.68 10.50
N PHE A 21 -2.55 16.75 11.03
CA PHE A 21 -2.09 15.48 11.62
C PHE A 21 -2.77 14.24 11.04
N ASP A 22 -3.63 14.37 10.02
CA ASP A 22 -4.49 13.27 9.57
C ASP A 22 -4.00 12.63 8.25
N HIS A 23 -2.69 12.33 8.16
CA HIS A 23 -2.12 11.60 7.01
C HIS A 23 -2.63 10.15 6.93
N ALA A 24 -3.02 9.56 8.06
CA ALA A 24 -3.56 8.21 8.12
C ALA A 24 -4.93 8.07 7.45
N LYS A 25 -5.66 9.18 7.24
CA LYS A 25 -6.93 9.23 6.52
C LYS A 25 -6.73 9.65 5.07
N VAL A 26 -6.47 10.92 4.81
CA VAL A 26 -6.13 11.48 3.49
C VAL A 26 -5.11 12.59 3.69
N SER A 27 -3.96 12.50 3.04
CA SER A 27 -2.91 13.51 3.16
C SER A 27 -3.23 14.79 2.38
N PRO A 28 -2.70 15.93 2.79
CA PRO A 28 -2.76 17.13 1.97
C PRO A 28 -1.83 16.95 0.75
N LEU A 29 -2.31 17.36 -0.42
CA LEU A 29 -1.53 17.26 -1.65
C LEU A 29 -0.39 18.28 -1.67
N PRO A 30 0.84 17.87 -2.01
CA PRO A 30 1.92 18.78 -2.34
C PRO A 30 1.59 19.63 -3.57
N ARG A 31 2.15 20.83 -3.67
CA ARG A 31 1.98 21.70 -4.86
C ARG A 31 2.38 21.01 -6.15
N ARG A 32 3.50 20.29 -6.15
CA ARG A 32 3.99 19.57 -7.33
C ARG A 32 3.01 18.51 -7.84
N VAL A 33 2.25 17.88 -6.94
CA VAL A 33 1.20 16.91 -7.31
C VAL A 33 0.07 17.61 -8.06
N ARG A 34 -0.42 18.73 -7.53
CA ARG A 34 -1.40 19.59 -8.24
C ARG A 34 -0.87 20.02 -9.61
N ASP A 35 0.39 20.46 -9.65
CA ASP A 35 0.99 21.00 -10.86
C ASP A 35 1.20 19.89 -11.92
N ALA A 36 1.52 18.65 -11.52
CA ALA A 36 1.58 17.51 -12.40
C ALA A 36 0.21 17.14 -13.00
N VAL A 37 -0.86 17.15 -12.19
CA VAL A 37 -2.24 16.98 -12.67
C VAL A 37 -2.58 18.03 -13.72
N ASN A 38 -2.29 19.31 -13.43
CA ASN A 38 -2.55 20.42 -14.36
C ASN A 38 -1.72 20.25 -15.65
N THR A 39 -0.48 19.82 -15.56
CA THR A 39 0.40 19.58 -16.73
C THR A 39 -0.23 18.54 -17.65
N PHE A 40 -0.66 17.39 -17.10
CA PHE A 40 -1.33 16.37 -17.89
C PHE A 40 -2.64 16.86 -18.51
N THR A 41 -3.52 17.50 -17.71
CA THR A 41 -4.83 17.93 -18.18
C THR A 41 -4.74 19.02 -19.23
N ASN A 42 -3.81 19.97 -19.09
CA ASN A 42 -3.55 21.01 -20.11
C ASN A 42 -3.04 20.38 -21.41
N ASP A 43 -2.07 19.45 -21.33
CA ASP A 43 -1.55 18.78 -22.52
C ASP A 43 -2.65 17.97 -23.24
N ALA A 44 -3.46 17.23 -22.52
CA ALA A 44 -4.58 16.48 -23.09
C ALA A 44 -5.64 17.40 -23.72
N CYS A 45 -5.91 18.55 -23.09
CA CYS A 45 -6.86 19.55 -23.60
C CYS A 45 -6.37 20.24 -24.87
N GLU A 46 -5.11 20.67 -24.89
CA GLU A 46 -4.53 21.48 -25.97
C GLU A 46 -4.03 20.65 -27.14
N ASN A 47 -3.52 19.45 -26.89
CA ASN A 47 -2.82 18.62 -27.87
C ASN A 47 -3.56 17.30 -28.20
N GLY A 48 -4.64 16.96 -27.50
CA GLY A 48 -5.31 15.66 -27.64
C GLY A 48 -4.33 14.52 -27.37
N THR A 49 -4.26 13.56 -28.28
CA THR A 49 -3.38 12.38 -28.16
C THR A 49 -1.99 12.55 -28.79
N LYS A 50 -1.62 13.75 -29.22
CA LYS A 50 -0.34 14.02 -29.87
C LYS A 50 0.86 13.57 -29.05
N ASN A 51 0.77 13.69 -27.73
CA ASN A 51 1.84 13.36 -26.79
C ASN A 51 1.62 11.99 -26.07
N TYR A 52 0.73 11.14 -26.60
CA TYR A 52 0.38 9.86 -25.97
C TYR A 52 1.58 8.98 -25.62
N LYS A 53 2.59 8.94 -26.48
CA LYS A 53 3.85 8.21 -26.21
C LYS A 53 4.54 8.70 -24.94
N LYS A 54 4.62 10.01 -24.74
CA LYS A 54 5.20 10.61 -23.52
C LYS A 54 4.39 10.26 -22.26
N TRP A 55 3.07 10.15 -22.40
CA TRP A 55 2.22 9.74 -21.29
C TRP A 55 2.53 8.30 -20.87
N MET A 56 2.74 7.41 -21.83
CA MET A 56 3.09 6.00 -21.55
C MET A 56 4.53 5.88 -21.00
N GLU A 57 5.46 6.70 -21.47
CA GLU A 57 6.82 6.81 -20.89
C GLU A 57 6.74 7.24 -19.41
N GLU A 58 5.85 8.17 -19.08
CA GLU A 58 5.60 8.59 -17.69
C GLU A 58 4.99 7.47 -16.85
N VAL A 59 4.04 6.70 -17.39
CA VAL A 59 3.45 5.52 -16.72
C VAL A 59 4.56 4.56 -16.29
N GLU A 60 5.47 4.20 -17.20
CA GLU A 60 6.56 3.27 -16.88
C GLU A 60 7.59 3.89 -15.92
N ARG A 61 7.85 5.20 -16.02
CA ARG A 61 8.72 5.91 -15.06
C ARG A 61 8.16 5.84 -13.65
N VAL A 62 6.86 6.05 -13.48
CA VAL A 62 6.19 6.03 -12.17
C VAL A 62 6.13 4.60 -11.63
N ARG A 63 5.92 3.59 -12.48
CA ARG A 63 6.02 2.17 -12.11
C ARG A 63 7.40 1.85 -11.52
N GLY A 64 8.47 2.29 -12.16
CA GLY A 64 9.84 2.14 -11.66
C GLY A 64 10.05 2.82 -10.31
N LYS A 65 9.41 3.97 -10.06
CA LYS A 65 9.48 4.65 -8.75
C LYS A 65 8.72 3.92 -7.66
N PHE A 66 7.57 3.34 -7.99
CA PHE A 66 6.85 2.51 -7.03
C PHE A 66 7.67 1.24 -6.69
N ALA A 67 8.27 0.60 -7.69
CA ALA A 67 9.17 -0.53 -7.48
C ALA A 67 10.37 -0.16 -6.58
N TRP A 68 10.98 1.02 -6.82
CA TRP A 68 12.02 1.56 -5.94
C TRP A 68 11.55 1.73 -4.50
N LEU A 69 10.34 2.26 -4.27
CA LEU A 69 9.79 2.52 -2.93
C LEU A 69 9.66 1.25 -2.08
N ILE A 70 9.47 0.10 -2.72
CA ILE A 70 9.28 -1.20 -2.06
C ILE A 70 10.48 -2.14 -2.19
N ASN A 71 11.59 -1.71 -2.81
CA ASN A 71 12.74 -2.54 -3.18
C ASN A 71 12.35 -3.78 -4.02
N GLY A 72 11.33 -3.63 -4.89
CA GLY A 72 10.85 -4.63 -5.85
C GLY A 72 11.42 -4.43 -7.25
N ASP A 73 11.10 -5.33 -8.17
CA ASP A 73 11.40 -5.19 -9.59
C ASP A 73 10.21 -4.55 -10.33
N VAL A 74 10.50 -3.82 -11.42
CA VAL A 74 9.46 -3.10 -12.16
C VAL A 74 8.40 -4.03 -12.77
N ASP A 75 8.83 -5.23 -13.17
CA ASP A 75 7.94 -6.26 -13.74
C ASP A 75 7.01 -6.92 -12.70
N GLU A 76 7.24 -6.65 -11.43
CA GLU A 76 6.43 -7.14 -10.30
C GLU A 76 5.37 -6.13 -9.84
N VAL A 77 5.24 -4.97 -10.53
CA VAL A 77 4.34 -3.88 -10.15
C VAL A 77 3.25 -3.67 -11.19
N ALA A 78 2.00 -3.59 -10.72
CA ALA A 78 0.84 -3.14 -11.48
C ALA A 78 0.16 -1.96 -10.79
N PHE A 79 -0.50 -1.10 -11.57
CA PHE A 79 -1.36 -0.05 -11.02
C PHE A 79 -2.76 -0.58 -10.76
N VAL A 80 -3.32 -0.19 -9.61
CA VAL A 80 -4.67 -0.54 -9.18
C VAL A 80 -5.40 0.70 -8.72
N LYS A 81 -6.73 0.65 -8.64
CA LYS A 81 -7.55 1.80 -8.21
C LYS A 81 -7.37 2.11 -6.73
N ASN A 82 -7.15 1.09 -5.92
CA ASN A 82 -7.01 1.21 -4.47
C ASN A 82 -6.50 -0.10 -3.85
N THR A 83 -6.18 -0.06 -2.56
CA THR A 83 -5.73 -1.24 -1.78
C THR A 83 -6.70 -2.41 -1.86
N SER A 84 -8.01 -2.15 -1.79
CA SER A 84 -9.04 -3.21 -1.84
C SER A 84 -9.00 -3.98 -3.15
N GLU A 85 -8.74 -3.32 -4.28
CA GLU A 85 -8.61 -3.98 -5.57
C GLU A 85 -7.40 -4.92 -5.59
N GLY A 86 -6.22 -4.47 -5.14
CA GLY A 86 -5.03 -5.31 -5.11
C GLY A 86 -5.20 -6.55 -4.23
N ILE A 87 -5.79 -6.40 -3.04
CA ILE A 87 -6.10 -7.56 -2.18
C ILE A 87 -7.16 -8.46 -2.83
N SER A 88 -8.15 -7.88 -3.52
CA SER A 88 -9.19 -8.66 -4.23
C SER A 88 -8.63 -9.42 -5.42
N ILE A 89 -7.61 -8.91 -6.11
CA ILE A 89 -6.88 -9.66 -7.16
C ILE A 89 -6.32 -10.96 -6.57
N VAL A 90 -5.66 -10.88 -5.42
CA VAL A 90 -5.11 -12.06 -4.75
C VAL A 90 -6.22 -13.01 -4.30
N ALA A 91 -7.23 -12.48 -3.59
CA ALA A 91 -8.30 -13.28 -3.03
C ALA A 91 -9.10 -14.05 -4.10
N ASN A 92 -9.39 -13.42 -5.23
CA ASN A 92 -10.20 -14.04 -6.28
C ASN A 92 -9.37 -14.76 -7.35
N GLY A 93 -8.06 -14.48 -7.46
CA GLY A 93 -7.19 -15.08 -8.46
C GLY A 93 -6.52 -16.39 -8.04
N LEU A 94 -6.53 -16.73 -6.75
CA LEU A 94 -6.03 -18.02 -6.26
C LEU A 94 -7.06 -19.14 -6.50
N ASP A 95 -6.55 -20.33 -6.80
CA ASP A 95 -7.36 -21.55 -6.79
C ASP A 95 -7.59 -22.01 -5.35
N TRP A 96 -8.84 -21.99 -4.93
CA TRP A 96 -9.26 -22.36 -3.59
C TRP A 96 -9.93 -23.73 -3.55
N ASN A 97 -9.66 -24.50 -2.50
CA ASN A 97 -10.39 -25.73 -2.19
C ASN A 97 -11.26 -25.55 -0.95
N PRO A 98 -12.43 -26.19 -0.87
CA PRO A 98 -13.22 -26.20 0.35
C PRO A 98 -12.41 -26.68 1.55
N GLY A 99 -12.43 -25.88 2.64
CA GLY A 99 -11.65 -26.11 3.85
C GLY A 99 -10.27 -25.48 3.85
N ASP A 100 -9.81 -24.84 2.77
CA ASP A 100 -8.67 -23.92 2.83
C ASP A 100 -8.98 -22.75 3.76
N ASN A 101 -7.95 -22.10 4.29
CA ASN A 101 -8.15 -20.95 5.16
C ASN A 101 -7.15 -19.81 4.90
N VAL A 102 -7.58 -18.62 5.33
CA VAL A 102 -6.80 -17.38 5.38
C VAL A 102 -6.71 -16.93 6.83
N VAL A 103 -5.54 -16.52 7.28
CA VAL A 103 -5.32 -15.99 8.63
C VAL A 103 -5.09 -14.49 8.56
N ILE A 104 -5.88 -13.72 9.32
CA ILE A 104 -5.80 -12.25 9.40
C ILE A 104 -5.94 -11.78 10.85
N PRO A 105 -5.36 -10.62 11.25
CA PRO A 105 -5.67 -9.97 12.51
C PRO A 105 -7.14 -9.51 12.62
N ASP A 106 -7.68 -9.41 13.83
CA ASP A 106 -9.07 -8.92 14.06
C ASP A 106 -9.18 -7.39 14.10
N ILE A 107 -8.07 -6.68 13.99
CA ILE A 107 -7.98 -5.21 13.97
C ILE A 107 -7.66 -4.64 12.58
N GLU A 108 -7.75 -5.48 11.56
CA GLU A 108 -7.54 -5.07 10.17
C GLU A 108 -8.57 -4.04 9.70
N PHE A 109 -8.13 -3.16 8.79
CA PHE A 109 -9.06 -2.32 8.05
C PHE A 109 -9.92 -3.18 7.10
N PRO A 110 -11.22 -2.84 6.86
CA PRO A 110 -12.11 -3.63 6.03
C PRO A 110 -11.60 -3.99 4.63
N ALA A 111 -10.67 -3.20 4.06
CA ALA A 111 -10.01 -3.53 2.78
C ALA A 111 -9.24 -4.85 2.83
N ASN A 112 -8.70 -5.20 4.01
CA ASN A 112 -7.99 -6.47 4.25
C ASN A 112 -8.85 -7.49 5.01
N VAL A 113 -10.16 -7.33 5.04
CA VAL A 113 -11.12 -8.27 5.65
C VAL A 113 -12.12 -8.81 4.63
N TYR A 114 -12.85 -7.90 3.96
CA TYR A 114 -13.97 -8.30 3.11
C TYR A 114 -13.58 -9.13 1.88
N PRO A 115 -12.45 -8.92 1.21
CA PRO A 115 -12.03 -9.82 0.14
C PRO A 115 -11.89 -11.28 0.59
N TRP A 116 -11.37 -11.49 1.81
CA TRP A 116 -11.21 -12.82 2.40
C TRP A 116 -12.54 -13.43 2.85
N TRP A 117 -13.43 -12.64 3.47
CA TRP A 117 -14.75 -13.12 3.84
C TRP A 117 -15.61 -13.50 2.64
N ASN A 118 -15.42 -12.84 1.50
CA ASN A 118 -16.10 -13.19 0.25
C ASN A 118 -15.79 -14.61 -0.23
N LEU A 119 -14.66 -15.18 0.20
CA LEU A 119 -14.25 -16.55 -0.16
C LEU A 119 -15.08 -17.63 0.55
N LYS A 120 -15.88 -17.27 1.54
CA LYS A 120 -16.84 -18.20 2.18
C LYS A 120 -17.71 -18.94 1.16
N ARG A 121 -18.05 -18.30 0.05
CA ARG A 121 -18.80 -18.90 -1.08
C ARG A 121 -18.10 -20.11 -1.72
N PHE A 122 -16.78 -20.20 -1.55
CA PHE A 122 -15.95 -21.34 -2.02
C PHE A 122 -15.62 -22.33 -0.90
N GLY A 123 -16.20 -22.17 0.28
CA GLY A 123 -15.92 -23.00 1.46
C GLY A 123 -14.58 -22.70 2.14
N VAL A 124 -14.02 -21.52 1.90
CA VAL A 124 -12.78 -21.04 2.55
C VAL A 124 -13.11 -20.38 3.88
N GLU A 125 -12.34 -20.70 4.90
CA GLU A 125 -12.44 -20.10 6.24
C GLU A 125 -11.54 -18.88 6.35
N THR A 126 -12.04 -17.80 6.95
CA THR A 126 -11.20 -16.68 7.41
C THR A 126 -11.03 -16.76 8.91
N ARG A 127 -9.83 -17.03 9.38
CA ARG A 127 -9.45 -17.10 10.78
C ARG A 127 -8.94 -15.75 11.26
N MET A 128 -9.63 -15.19 12.25
CA MET A 128 -9.29 -13.89 12.81
C MET A 128 -8.51 -14.05 14.11
N VAL A 129 -7.25 -13.62 14.11
CA VAL A 129 -6.34 -13.63 15.27
C VAL A 129 -6.70 -12.49 16.20
N LYS A 130 -6.95 -12.80 17.46
CA LYS A 130 -7.27 -11.79 18.48
C LYS A 130 -6.07 -10.92 18.81
N SER A 131 -6.22 -9.62 18.60
CA SER A 131 -5.25 -8.64 19.06
C SER A 131 -5.22 -8.51 20.58
N LYS A 132 -4.05 -8.18 21.13
CA LYS A 132 -3.86 -7.94 22.57
C LYS A 132 -3.35 -6.51 22.77
N ASP A 133 -4.14 -5.67 23.40
CA ASP A 133 -3.80 -4.24 23.61
C ASP A 133 -3.43 -3.51 22.30
N GLY A 134 -4.20 -3.77 21.22
CA GLY A 134 -3.97 -3.17 19.90
C GLY A 134 -2.76 -3.72 19.14
N ARG A 135 -2.16 -4.83 19.59
CA ARG A 135 -0.99 -5.48 19.00
C ARG A 135 -1.35 -6.83 18.39
N VAL A 136 -0.79 -7.14 17.26
CA VAL A 136 -0.81 -8.49 16.69
C VAL A 136 0.35 -9.28 17.29
N VAL A 137 0.03 -10.31 18.06
CA VAL A 137 1.05 -11.17 18.67
C VAL A 137 1.44 -12.26 17.68
N PHE A 138 2.72 -12.32 17.32
CA PHE A 138 3.22 -13.26 16.32
C PHE A 138 2.87 -14.71 16.65
N ASP A 139 3.07 -15.13 17.91
CA ASP A 139 2.84 -16.52 18.32
C ASP A 139 1.33 -16.88 18.21
N ASP A 140 0.41 -15.96 18.56
CA ASP A 140 -1.02 -16.16 18.36
C ASP A 140 -1.38 -16.25 16.87
N LEU A 141 -0.68 -15.50 16.00
CA LEU A 141 -0.90 -15.52 14.56
C LEU A 141 -0.51 -16.89 13.97
N ILE A 142 0.63 -17.43 14.34
CA ILE A 142 1.09 -18.74 13.84
C ILE A 142 0.26 -19.90 14.40
N GLU A 143 -0.25 -19.81 15.62
CA GLU A 143 -1.15 -20.82 16.21
C GLU A 143 -2.46 -20.99 15.42
N GLN A 144 -2.89 -19.96 14.68
CA GLN A 144 -4.09 -20.04 13.81
C GLN A 144 -3.79 -20.69 12.46
N THR A 145 -2.53 -20.98 12.13
CA THR A 145 -2.16 -21.63 10.87
C THR A 145 -2.19 -23.16 10.98
N ASP A 146 -2.50 -23.81 9.88
CA ASP A 146 -2.42 -25.26 9.72
C ASP A 146 -2.05 -25.65 8.28
N LYS A 147 -2.11 -26.95 7.96
CA LYS A 147 -1.77 -27.48 6.63
C LYS A 147 -2.69 -27.00 5.50
N ARG A 148 -3.84 -26.38 5.84
CA ARG A 148 -4.81 -25.81 4.90
C ARG A 148 -4.72 -24.30 4.83
N THR A 149 -3.83 -23.67 5.58
CA THR A 149 -3.59 -22.24 5.49
C THR A 149 -2.90 -21.91 4.18
N ARG A 150 -3.57 -21.16 3.32
CA ARG A 150 -3.05 -20.77 2.02
C ARG A 150 -2.37 -19.40 2.07
N ILE A 151 -2.88 -18.51 2.91
CA ILE A 151 -2.43 -17.13 3.01
C ILE A 151 -2.45 -16.65 4.46
N VAL A 152 -1.43 -15.87 4.83
CA VAL A 152 -1.46 -14.93 5.95
C VAL A 152 -1.52 -13.53 5.35
N SER A 153 -2.52 -12.71 5.75
CA SER A 153 -2.65 -11.34 5.29
C SER A 153 -2.69 -10.39 6.47
N VAL A 154 -1.78 -9.40 6.48
CA VAL A 154 -1.68 -8.42 7.56
C VAL A 154 -1.47 -7.01 7.01
N SER A 155 -1.93 -6.00 7.75
CA SER A 155 -1.49 -4.64 7.53
C SER A 155 -0.03 -4.48 7.98
N SER A 156 0.79 -3.75 7.24
CA SER A 156 2.16 -3.40 7.69
C SER A 156 2.13 -2.55 8.96
N VAL A 157 1.08 -1.70 9.07
CA VAL A 157 0.75 -0.89 10.24
C VAL A 157 -0.75 -0.92 10.45
N GLU A 158 -1.19 -1.30 11.63
CA GLU A 158 -2.60 -1.34 12.03
C GLU A 158 -3.18 0.09 12.12
N CYS A 159 -4.28 0.33 11.42
CA CYS A 159 -4.82 1.69 11.28
C CYS A 159 -5.38 2.26 12.60
N ASN A 160 -5.87 1.42 13.50
CA ASN A 160 -6.49 1.85 14.75
C ASN A 160 -5.48 2.09 15.88
N SER A 161 -4.45 1.23 15.96
CA SER A 161 -3.48 1.25 17.06
C SER A 161 -2.14 1.88 16.67
N GLY A 162 -1.86 1.98 15.37
CA GLY A 162 -0.53 2.36 14.88
C GLY A 162 0.53 1.30 15.12
N PHE A 163 0.14 0.07 15.46
CA PHE A 163 1.06 -1.04 15.67
C PHE A 163 1.71 -1.45 14.36
N LYS A 164 3.04 -1.43 14.32
CA LYS A 164 3.83 -1.88 13.19
C LYS A 164 4.12 -3.37 13.33
N ASN A 165 3.62 -4.17 12.40
CA ASN A 165 3.87 -5.60 12.35
C ASN A 165 5.32 -5.92 11.97
N ASP A 166 5.88 -7.00 12.52
CA ASP A 166 7.20 -7.54 12.17
C ASP A 166 7.09 -8.38 10.89
N LEU A 167 7.05 -7.69 9.74
CA LEU A 167 6.85 -8.33 8.43
C LEU A 167 7.95 -9.33 8.12
N ASN A 168 9.20 -9.06 8.53
CA ASN A 168 10.32 -9.97 8.29
C ASN A 168 10.10 -11.31 9.00
N ARG A 169 9.69 -11.27 10.27
CA ARG A 169 9.41 -12.48 11.06
C ARG A 169 8.23 -13.26 10.51
N ILE A 170 7.14 -12.54 10.12
CA ILE A 170 5.93 -13.17 9.55
C ILE A 170 6.26 -13.78 8.19
N GLY A 171 6.94 -13.05 7.31
CA GLY A 171 7.29 -13.52 5.96
C GLY A 171 8.27 -14.70 5.99
N ALA A 172 9.24 -14.71 6.92
CA ALA A 172 10.14 -15.87 7.11
C ALA A 172 9.33 -17.11 7.49
N PHE A 173 8.42 -17.01 8.46
CA PHE A 173 7.53 -18.11 8.84
C PHE A 173 6.67 -18.60 7.66
N CYS A 174 6.06 -17.68 6.92
CA CYS A 174 5.22 -18.01 5.76
C CYS A 174 6.02 -18.78 4.70
N ARG A 175 7.23 -18.31 4.38
CA ARG A 175 8.13 -18.98 3.43
C ARG A 175 8.50 -20.40 3.89
N GLU A 176 8.88 -20.58 5.15
CA GLU A 176 9.26 -21.89 5.72
C GLU A 176 8.11 -22.88 5.69
N ASN A 177 6.87 -22.42 5.80
CA ASN A 177 5.67 -23.25 5.84
C ASN A 177 4.92 -23.32 4.50
N SER A 178 5.46 -22.75 3.41
CA SER A 178 4.83 -22.69 2.09
C SER A 178 3.46 -22.00 2.10
N ILE A 179 3.28 -21.02 2.99
CA ILE A 179 2.12 -20.15 3.09
C ILE A 179 2.41 -18.86 2.30
N LEU A 180 1.45 -18.35 1.55
CA LEU A 180 1.58 -17.08 0.86
C LEU A 180 1.45 -15.91 1.83
N PHE A 181 2.21 -14.83 1.58
CA PHE A 181 2.20 -13.64 2.44
C PHE A 181 1.71 -12.40 1.70
N CYS A 182 0.58 -11.86 2.15
CA CYS A 182 -0.06 -10.66 1.60
C CYS A 182 0.01 -9.50 2.61
N VAL A 183 0.37 -8.30 2.13
CA VAL A 183 0.54 -7.12 2.97
C VAL A 183 -0.30 -5.96 2.47
N ASP A 184 -1.17 -5.42 3.34
CA ASP A 184 -1.73 -4.08 3.17
C ASP A 184 -0.71 -3.05 3.67
N ALA A 185 -0.12 -2.31 2.74
CA ALA A 185 0.95 -1.36 3.05
C ALA A 185 0.50 0.10 3.05
N ILE A 186 -0.81 0.37 2.99
CA ILE A 186 -1.33 1.74 2.84
C ILE A 186 -0.95 2.67 4.00
N GLN A 187 -0.67 2.13 5.20
CA GLN A 187 -0.30 2.94 6.37
C GLN A 187 1.22 3.05 6.58
N SER A 188 2.02 2.47 5.69
CA SER A 188 3.49 2.51 5.79
C SER A 188 4.19 3.10 4.58
N LEU A 189 3.70 2.84 3.34
CA LEU A 189 4.38 3.31 2.13
C LEU A 189 4.41 4.84 2.04
N GLY A 190 5.62 5.37 1.93
CA GLY A 190 5.92 6.79 1.91
C GLY A 190 6.39 7.35 3.25
N VAL A 191 6.21 6.62 4.37
CA VAL A 191 6.61 7.09 5.71
C VAL A 191 7.54 6.11 6.43
N LEU A 192 7.49 4.83 6.13
CA LEU A 192 8.37 3.80 6.69
C LEU A 192 9.06 3.05 5.54
N GLU A 193 10.27 2.56 5.83
CA GLU A 193 10.99 1.68 4.92
C GLU A 193 10.19 0.39 4.66
N MET A 194 10.14 -0.02 3.37
CA MET A 194 9.54 -1.27 2.93
C MET A 194 10.52 -2.02 2.03
N ASP A 195 10.71 -3.31 2.28
CA ASP A 195 11.57 -4.16 1.47
C ASP A 195 10.89 -5.52 1.25
N VAL A 196 10.24 -5.66 0.10
CA VAL A 196 9.46 -6.87 -0.23
C VAL A 196 10.32 -8.13 -0.34
N LYS A 197 11.60 -7.97 -0.71
CA LYS A 197 12.55 -9.08 -0.86
C LYS A 197 13.05 -9.57 0.51
N ARG A 198 13.49 -8.63 1.35
CA ARG A 198 13.94 -8.92 2.72
C ARG A 198 12.83 -9.55 3.55
N ASP A 199 11.62 -9.02 3.43
CA ASP A 199 10.49 -9.40 4.27
C ASP A 199 9.66 -10.55 3.68
N ASN A 200 10.14 -11.17 2.57
CA ASN A 200 9.52 -12.33 1.90
C ASN A 200 8.04 -12.11 1.56
N ILE A 201 7.68 -10.92 1.12
CA ILE A 201 6.33 -10.56 0.76
C ILE A 201 6.02 -11.12 -0.63
N ASP A 202 4.91 -11.85 -0.77
CA ASP A 202 4.44 -12.35 -2.06
C ASP A 202 3.53 -11.34 -2.76
N PHE A 203 2.68 -10.63 -1.98
CA PHE A 203 1.74 -9.63 -2.47
C PHE A 203 1.74 -8.42 -1.56
N LEU A 204 1.70 -7.22 -2.17
CA LEU A 204 1.52 -5.99 -1.44
C LEU A 204 0.56 -5.07 -2.21
N SER A 205 -0.32 -4.39 -1.47
CA SER A 205 -1.17 -3.36 -2.06
C SER A 205 -1.21 -2.09 -1.22
N ALA A 206 -1.20 -0.93 -1.89
CA ALA A 206 -1.35 0.36 -1.23
C ALA A 206 -1.88 1.43 -2.19
N ASP A 207 -2.90 2.17 -1.77
CA ASP A 207 -3.39 3.38 -2.45
C ASP A 207 -2.50 4.59 -2.13
N GLY A 208 -2.39 5.53 -3.08
CA GLY A 208 -1.48 6.67 -3.01
C GLY A 208 -1.89 7.81 -2.09
N HIS A 209 -3.13 7.89 -1.67
CA HIS A 209 -3.72 9.09 -1.05
C HIS A 209 -3.34 9.36 0.42
N LYS A 210 -2.63 8.44 1.06
CA LYS A 210 -2.19 8.59 2.45
C LYS A 210 -0.73 9.06 2.51
N TRP A 211 0.14 8.22 3.00
CA TRP A 211 1.54 8.57 3.22
C TRP A 211 2.37 8.71 1.94
N MET A 212 1.89 8.20 0.80
CA MET A 212 2.50 8.51 -0.51
C MET A 212 2.12 9.88 -1.06
N LEU A 213 1.28 10.68 -0.37
CA LEU A 213 0.98 12.09 -0.66
C LEU A 213 0.34 12.33 -2.04
N SER A 214 -0.37 11.35 -2.60
CA SER A 214 -1.00 11.42 -3.91
C SER A 214 -2.52 11.53 -3.81
N VAL A 215 -3.20 11.46 -4.95
CA VAL A 215 -4.66 11.49 -5.06
C VAL A 215 -5.27 10.14 -4.77
N GLU A 216 -6.56 10.11 -4.39
CA GLU A 216 -7.36 8.89 -4.31
C GLU A 216 -7.59 8.28 -5.69
N GLY A 217 -7.85 6.97 -5.74
CA GLY A 217 -8.21 6.25 -6.96
C GLY A 217 -7.03 5.80 -7.81
N LEU A 218 -5.82 5.80 -7.24
CA LEU A 218 -4.65 5.15 -7.82
C LEU A 218 -3.71 4.67 -6.72
N GLY A 219 -3.30 3.42 -6.81
CA GLY A 219 -2.28 2.79 -5.97
C GLY A 219 -1.42 1.82 -6.75
N GLY A 220 -0.53 1.14 -6.06
CA GLY A 220 0.27 0.06 -6.60
C GLY A 220 -0.10 -1.29 -6.01
N PHE A 221 0.04 -2.30 -6.83
CA PHE A 221 -0.03 -3.71 -6.49
C PHE A 221 1.31 -4.36 -6.86
N TYR A 222 1.91 -5.04 -5.90
CA TYR A 222 3.11 -5.84 -6.09
C TYR A 222 2.75 -7.32 -6.03
N ILE A 223 3.30 -8.09 -6.95
CA ILE A 223 3.27 -9.54 -6.94
C ILE A 223 4.65 -10.09 -7.25
N SER A 224 5.19 -10.91 -6.35
CA SER A 224 6.48 -11.57 -6.58
C SER A 224 6.42 -12.48 -7.80
N LYS A 225 7.46 -12.44 -8.64
CA LYS A 225 7.63 -13.35 -9.80
C LYS A 225 7.49 -14.81 -9.41
N ASN A 226 7.88 -15.17 -8.18
CA ASN A 226 7.83 -16.55 -7.70
C ASN A 226 6.41 -17.10 -7.55
N VAL A 227 5.41 -16.21 -7.48
CA VAL A 227 4.01 -16.58 -7.27
C VAL A 227 3.08 -16.07 -8.36
N LEU A 228 3.61 -15.39 -9.38
CA LEU A 228 2.85 -14.77 -10.47
C LEU A 228 1.89 -15.77 -11.14
N GLU A 229 2.38 -16.98 -11.41
CA GLU A 229 1.58 -18.03 -12.08
C GLU A 229 0.54 -18.72 -11.16
N LYS A 230 0.56 -18.40 -9.85
CA LYS A 230 -0.46 -18.90 -8.91
C LYS A 230 -1.72 -18.03 -8.90
N ILE A 231 -1.66 -16.83 -9.48
CA ILE A 231 -2.77 -15.87 -9.49
C ILE A 231 -3.29 -15.73 -10.92
N TYR A 232 -4.53 -16.11 -11.12
CA TYR A 232 -5.22 -15.90 -12.38
C TYR A 232 -5.87 -14.50 -12.40
N PRO A 233 -5.65 -13.67 -13.44
CA PRO A 233 -6.32 -12.38 -13.56
C PRO A 233 -7.83 -12.56 -13.68
N VAL A 234 -8.60 -12.07 -12.71
CA VAL A 234 -10.08 -12.19 -12.71
C VAL A 234 -10.77 -11.06 -13.46
N THR A 235 -10.08 -9.92 -13.58
CA THR A 235 -10.49 -8.82 -14.46
C THR A 235 -9.52 -8.81 -15.63
N VAL A 236 -10.04 -9.01 -16.83
CA VAL A 236 -9.24 -9.18 -18.04
C VAL A 236 -9.72 -8.20 -19.10
N GLY A 237 -8.79 -7.54 -19.73
CA GLY A 237 -9.08 -6.63 -20.83
C GLY A 237 -7.97 -6.63 -21.89
N TRP A 238 -8.03 -5.63 -22.79
CA TRP A 238 -7.16 -5.60 -23.96
C TRP A 238 -5.67 -5.44 -23.60
N ASP A 239 -5.33 -4.85 -22.43
CA ASP A 239 -3.94 -4.64 -22.02
C ASP A 239 -3.38 -5.77 -21.12
N SER A 240 -4.21 -6.75 -20.74
CA SER A 240 -3.78 -7.92 -19.95
C SER A 240 -2.92 -8.92 -20.71
N VAL A 241 -2.89 -8.84 -22.05
CA VAL A 241 -2.30 -9.87 -22.94
C VAL A 241 -1.05 -9.37 -23.64
N VAL A 242 -0.23 -10.31 -24.14
CA VAL A 242 0.85 -9.99 -25.06
C VAL A 242 0.27 -9.38 -26.35
N ASN A 243 1.07 -8.59 -27.06
CA ASN A 243 0.62 -7.95 -28.30
C ASN A 243 -0.66 -7.10 -28.17
N ALA A 244 -0.89 -6.50 -27.00
CA ALA A 244 -2.07 -5.73 -26.65
C ALA A 244 -2.49 -4.65 -27.68
N TRP A 245 -1.56 -4.17 -28.51
CA TRP A 245 -1.80 -3.16 -29.55
C TRP A 245 -2.14 -3.75 -30.93
N ASP A 246 -2.12 -5.07 -31.09
CA ASP A 246 -2.58 -5.73 -32.32
C ASP A 246 -4.07 -6.06 -32.22
N PHE A 247 -4.91 -5.07 -32.47
CA PHE A 247 -6.37 -5.16 -32.33
C PHE A 247 -7.05 -6.06 -33.40
N MET A 248 -6.30 -6.52 -34.38
CA MET A 248 -6.85 -7.34 -35.48
C MET A 248 -6.56 -8.83 -35.32
N ASN A 249 -5.60 -9.19 -34.47
CA ASN A 249 -5.22 -10.58 -34.21
C ASN A 249 -5.34 -10.87 -32.71
N TYR A 250 -6.39 -11.60 -32.34
CA TYR A 250 -6.63 -11.92 -30.93
C TYR A 250 -5.70 -13.05 -30.48
N ASP A 251 -4.81 -12.71 -29.53
CA ASP A 251 -3.94 -13.67 -28.84
C ASP A 251 -4.23 -13.60 -27.35
N PHE A 252 -4.86 -14.66 -26.80
CA PHE A 252 -5.22 -14.73 -25.38
C PHE A 252 -4.08 -15.32 -24.54
N THR A 253 -2.88 -14.77 -24.70
CA THR A 253 -1.71 -15.09 -23.87
C THR A 253 -1.46 -13.94 -22.92
N PHE A 254 -1.54 -14.19 -21.61
CA PHE A 254 -1.29 -13.15 -20.61
C PHE A 254 0.15 -12.63 -20.68
N ARG A 255 0.33 -11.36 -20.35
CA ARG A 255 1.66 -10.79 -20.14
C ARG A 255 2.44 -11.61 -19.10
N PRO A 256 3.77 -11.78 -19.26
CA PRO A 256 4.60 -12.56 -18.36
C PRO A 256 4.97 -11.81 -17.06
N ASP A 257 4.38 -10.66 -16.81
CA ASP A 257 4.69 -9.76 -15.71
C ASP A 257 3.40 -9.29 -15.00
N ALA A 258 3.54 -8.46 -13.95
CA ALA A 258 2.42 -7.94 -13.16
C ALA A 258 1.42 -7.10 -13.99
N LYS A 259 1.83 -6.58 -15.15
CA LYS A 259 0.95 -5.80 -16.04
C LYS A 259 -0.21 -6.62 -16.57
N ARG A 260 -0.20 -7.97 -16.45
CA ARG A 260 -1.38 -8.80 -16.76
C ARG A 260 -2.63 -8.45 -15.93
N PHE A 261 -2.44 -7.77 -14.79
CA PHE A 261 -3.52 -7.31 -13.90
C PHE A 261 -4.03 -5.91 -14.24
N GLU A 262 -3.48 -5.27 -15.26
CA GLU A 262 -3.91 -3.98 -15.80
C GLU A 262 -4.79 -4.24 -17.03
N GLU A 263 -6.12 -4.17 -16.83
CA GLU A 263 -7.07 -4.63 -17.85
C GLU A 263 -7.22 -3.68 -19.05
N GLY A 264 -6.78 -2.41 -18.94
CA GLY A 264 -7.00 -1.46 -20.02
C GLY A 264 -6.44 -0.06 -19.76
N SER A 265 -7.11 0.95 -20.27
CA SER A 265 -6.64 2.33 -20.23
C SER A 265 -6.37 2.82 -18.81
N PHE A 266 -5.21 3.41 -18.62
CA PHE A 266 -4.75 3.89 -17.31
C PHE A 266 -5.48 5.15 -16.84
N ASN A 267 -5.55 5.34 -15.53
CA ASN A 267 -5.81 6.64 -14.92
C ASN A 267 -4.53 7.50 -14.98
N THR A 268 -4.19 7.92 -16.22
CA THR A 268 -2.93 8.61 -16.52
C THR A 268 -2.76 9.88 -15.70
N MET A 269 -3.84 10.62 -15.46
CA MET A 269 -3.83 11.83 -14.64
C MET A 269 -3.36 11.54 -13.21
N SER A 270 -3.87 10.49 -12.59
CA SER A 270 -3.48 10.11 -11.24
C SER A 270 -2.07 9.50 -11.20
N ILE A 271 -1.62 8.86 -12.29
CA ILE A 271 -0.23 8.39 -12.42
C ILE A 271 0.74 9.57 -12.42
N TYR A 272 0.44 10.66 -13.14
CA TYR A 272 1.23 11.91 -13.07
C TYR A 272 1.28 12.46 -11.64
N ALA A 273 0.14 12.45 -10.95
CA ALA A 273 0.07 12.87 -9.54
C ALA A 273 0.98 12.01 -8.64
N LEU A 274 0.87 10.67 -8.77
CA LEU A 274 1.70 9.74 -8.00
C LEU A 274 3.19 9.90 -8.33
N GLY A 275 3.53 10.09 -9.59
CA GLY A 275 4.91 10.33 -10.03
C GLY A 275 5.54 11.53 -9.34
N ALA A 276 4.85 12.67 -9.31
CA ALA A 276 5.32 13.88 -8.63
C ALA A 276 5.41 13.70 -7.10
N ALA A 277 4.51 12.94 -6.50
CA ALA A 277 4.55 12.60 -5.08
C ALA A 277 5.76 11.72 -4.75
N LEU A 278 6.00 10.66 -5.53
CA LEU A 278 7.15 9.78 -5.37
C LEU A 278 8.49 10.50 -5.61
N ASP A 279 8.54 11.51 -6.51
CA ASP A 279 9.70 12.38 -6.66
C ASP A 279 10.03 13.10 -5.36
N LEU A 280 9.00 13.66 -4.69
CA LEU A 280 9.19 14.35 -3.40
C LEU A 280 9.72 13.40 -2.32
N LEU A 281 9.16 12.19 -2.24
CA LEU A 281 9.62 11.19 -1.27
C LEU A 281 11.05 10.75 -1.53
N GLN A 282 11.42 10.53 -2.80
CA GLN A 282 12.76 10.14 -3.19
C GLN A 282 13.80 11.25 -2.91
N GLU A 283 13.47 12.49 -3.24
CA GLU A 283 14.31 13.67 -2.96
C GLU A 283 14.53 13.89 -1.46
N THR A 284 13.53 13.60 -0.64
CA THR A 284 13.59 13.78 0.82
C THR A 284 14.30 12.60 1.50
N GLY A 285 14.16 11.40 0.95
CA GLY A 285 14.68 10.14 1.50
C GLY A 285 13.75 9.53 2.55
N ILE A 286 13.36 8.26 2.35
CA ILE A 286 12.45 7.56 3.26
C ILE A 286 13.02 7.46 4.68
N ASP A 287 14.32 7.21 4.83
CA ASP A 287 14.98 7.14 6.15
C ASP A 287 14.86 8.45 6.93
N SER A 288 15.03 9.58 6.22
CA SER A 288 14.88 10.92 6.82
C SER A 288 13.45 11.20 7.23
N ILE A 289 12.48 10.80 6.39
CA ILE A 289 11.05 10.92 6.68
C ILE A 289 10.69 10.06 7.89
N GLN A 290 11.06 8.79 7.87
CA GLN A 290 10.82 7.83 8.96
C GLN A 290 11.38 8.35 10.29
N SER A 291 12.66 8.72 10.31
CA SER A 291 13.32 9.24 11.50
C SER A 291 12.63 10.48 12.06
N SER A 292 12.25 11.41 11.19
CA SER A 292 11.54 12.64 11.59
C SER A 292 10.16 12.35 12.15
N VAL A 293 9.38 11.50 11.48
CA VAL A 293 8.00 11.16 11.90
C VAL A 293 8.00 10.40 13.22
N LEU A 294 8.88 9.42 13.40
CA LEU A 294 8.99 8.67 14.65
C LEU A 294 9.44 9.58 15.81
N SER A 295 10.41 10.46 15.59
CA SER A 295 10.85 11.42 16.61
C SER A 295 9.75 12.40 17.02
N GLN A 296 8.97 12.90 16.05
CA GLN A 296 7.81 13.76 16.35
C GLN A 296 6.70 12.98 17.08
N GLY A 297 6.49 11.71 16.72
CA GLY A 297 5.58 10.82 17.43
C GLY A 297 5.99 10.62 18.89
N ASP A 298 7.26 10.38 19.17
CA ASP A 298 7.79 10.24 20.53
C ASP A 298 7.58 11.52 21.34
N TYR A 299 7.87 12.69 20.74
CA TYR A 299 7.63 13.98 21.38
C TYR A 299 6.15 14.21 21.71
N LEU A 300 5.24 13.86 20.78
CA LEU A 300 3.80 13.97 20.99
C LEU A 300 3.33 13.04 22.11
N MET A 301 3.73 11.76 22.08
CA MET A 301 3.36 10.78 23.11
C MET A 301 3.83 11.21 24.49
N GLU A 302 5.08 11.66 24.63
CA GLU A 302 5.59 12.18 25.89
C GLU A 302 4.79 13.39 26.40
N GLY A 303 4.45 14.33 25.50
CA GLY A 303 3.64 15.50 25.84
C GLY A 303 2.21 15.14 26.28
N LEU A 304 1.59 14.14 25.67
CA LEU A 304 0.27 13.63 26.05
C LEU A 304 0.32 12.90 27.41
N GLN A 305 1.32 12.04 27.62
CA GLN A 305 1.52 11.33 28.89
C GLN A 305 1.72 12.27 30.07
N LYS A 306 2.52 13.35 29.89
CA LYS A 306 2.69 14.40 30.92
C LYS A 306 1.38 15.10 31.29
N ARG A 307 0.36 15.05 30.43
CA ARG A 307 -0.99 15.57 30.68
C ARG A 307 -1.97 14.52 31.19
N GLY A 308 -1.49 13.32 31.52
CA GLY A 308 -2.30 12.22 32.00
C GLY A 308 -3.20 11.55 30.94
N ILE A 309 -2.90 11.77 29.66
CA ILE A 309 -3.61 11.11 28.54
C ILE A 309 -2.99 9.74 28.31
N LYS A 310 -3.84 8.72 28.28
CA LYS A 310 -3.43 7.33 28.05
C LYS A 310 -3.11 7.12 26.57
N ILE A 311 -1.87 6.71 26.28
CA ILE A 311 -1.42 6.31 24.96
C ILE A 311 -1.76 4.84 24.74
N LEU A 312 -2.30 4.51 23.56
CA LEU A 312 -2.68 3.16 23.17
C LEU A 312 -1.61 2.47 22.31
N ASN A 313 -0.65 3.23 21.77
CA ASN A 313 0.48 2.69 21.02
C ASN A 313 1.38 1.81 21.86
N SER A 314 2.04 0.85 21.22
CA SER A 314 3.11 0.07 21.84
C SER A 314 4.22 0.95 22.40
N GLN A 315 4.72 0.58 23.57
CA GLN A 315 5.89 1.24 24.16
C GLN A 315 7.22 0.74 23.55
N VAL A 316 7.18 -0.33 22.75
CA VAL A 316 8.33 -0.90 22.06
C VAL A 316 8.61 -0.10 20.79
N GLN A 317 9.78 0.53 20.69
CA GLN A 317 10.11 1.45 19.60
C GLN A 317 9.97 0.85 18.20
N LYS A 318 10.42 -0.40 18.00
CA LYS A 318 10.34 -1.09 16.71
C LYS A 318 8.90 -1.39 16.24
N GLU A 319 7.91 -1.30 17.13
CA GLU A 319 6.48 -1.53 16.86
C GLU A 319 5.73 -0.22 16.58
N ARG A 320 6.42 0.92 16.52
CA ARG A 320 5.82 2.25 16.32
C ARG A 320 5.78 2.63 14.86
N SER A 321 4.83 3.51 14.55
CA SER A 321 4.61 4.07 13.21
C SER A 321 4.33 5.57 13.29
N GLY A 322 3.88 6.16 12.17
CA GLY A 322 3.42 7.55 12.12
C GLY A 322 2.05 7.78 12.75
N ILE A 323 1.35 6.74 13.20
CA ILE A 323 0.02 6.82 13.81
C ILE A 323 0.16 6.81 15.34
N ILE A 324 -0.39 7.84 15.99
CA ILE A 324 -0.46 7.93 17.44
C ILE A 324 -1.92 7.83 17.89
N SER A 325 -2.22 6.78 18.64
CA SER A 325 -3.54 6.50 19.21
C SER A 325 -3.56 6.74 20.70
N TYR A 326 -4.59 7.44 21.18
CA TYR A 326 -4.73 7.80 22.58
C TYR A 326 -6.19 7.86 23.00
N GLU A 327 -6.45 7.72 24.29
CA GLU A 327 -7.79 7.73 24.86
C GLU A 327 -8.15 9.13 25.35
N LEU A 328 -9.24 9.69 24.82
CA LEU A 328 -9.84 10.92 25.32
C LEU A 328 -11.04 10.60 26.19
N LYS A 329 -11.23 11.39 27.28
CA LYS A 329 -12.42 11.29 28.15
C LYS A 329 -13.68 11.90 27.51
N ALA A 330 -13.58 12.57 26.36
CA ALA A 330 -14.70 13.16 25.63
C ALA A 330 -15.09 12.27 24.44
N GLU A 331 -16.39 12.16 24.15
CA GLU A 331 -16.87 11.50 22.94
C GLU A 331 -16.33 12.23 21.70
N PRO A 332 -15.92 11.51 20.66
CA PRO A 332 -15.57 12.13 19.39
C PRO A 332 -16.81 12.79 18.79
N GLN A 333 -16.68 14.03 18.37
CA GLN A 333 -17.72 14.76 17.64
C GLN A 333 -17.84 14.24 16.19
#